data_212ed6ba3d4bdae7f66d53e8a6f806d8
#
_entry.id   212ed6ba3d4bdae7f66d53e8a6f806d8
#
_cell.length_a   1.000
_cell.length_b   1.000
_cell.length_c   1.000
_cell.angle_alpha   90.00
_cell.angle_beta   90.00
_cell.angle_gamma   90.00
#
_symmetry.space_group_name_H-M   'P 1'
#
loop_
_entity.id
_entity.type
_entity.pdbx_description
1 polymer ?
#
loop_
_entity_poly.entity_id
_entity_poly.type
_entity_poly.pdbx_seq_one_letter_code
_entity_poly.pdbx_strand_id
1 'polypeptide(L)'
;INPWFSGYLSDISVTPKHVSGTIYSIESVFDTQVPRIIYQAECNNTLFDSVCGAQFRYNYGVVVGISDGGRNILVSFATGQSDLNGSAPAANYYTLGNAWKRKETAAGLPDPTDPKSYREILYSSNDLGGSTMQIVTHAPIIGLAVGDKLNFSPGCNHSVEHCVLKFGRRQGFVGTPLIPNINPIVEGF
;
A
#
# COMPACT_ATOMS: atom_id res chain seq x y z
N ILE A 1 -39.01 -22.91 9.87
CA ILE A 1 -38.40 -22.01 10.86
C ILE A 1 -38.08 -20.73 10.12
N ASN A 2 -38.79 -19.64 10.42
CA ASN A 2 -38.46 -18.34 9.85
C ASN A 2 -37.29 -17.76 10.65
N PRO A 3 -36.16 -17.36 10.01
CA PRO A 3 -35.08 -16.71 10.72
C PRO A 3 -35.56 -15.34 11.23
N TRP A 4 -35.38 -15.08 12.51
CA TRP A 4 -35.72 -13.79 13.11
C TRP A 4 -34.74 -12.67 12.70
N PHE A 5 -33.54 -13.05 12.29
CA PHE A 5 -32.49 -12.13 11.89
C PHE A 5 -31.55 -12.79 10.89
N SER A 6 -31.13 -12.06 9.87
CA SER A 6 -30.13 -12.47 8.92
C SER A 6 -29.09 -11.35 8.79
N GLY A 7 -27.80 -11.70 8.89
CA GLY A 7 -26.74 -10.72 8.86
C GLY A 7 -25.37 -11.38 8.79
N TYR A 8 -24.32 -10.57 8.85
CA TYR A 8 -22.93 -11.04 8.90
C TYR A 8 -22.23 -10.55 10.18
N LEU A 9 -21.31 -11.38 10.68
CA LEU A 9 -20.53 -11.11 11.87
C LEU A 9 -19.25 -10.38 11.49
N SER A 10 -18.95 -9.27 12.16
CA SER A 10 -17.73 -8.48 11.99
C SER A 10 -17.15 -8.07 13.36
N ASP A 11 -15.98 -7.44 13.32
CA ASP A 11 -15.31 -6.87 14.50
C ASP A 11 -15.14 -7.88 15.64
N ILE A 12 -14.71 -9.10 15.29
CA ILE A 12 -14.52 -10.18 16.26
C ILE A 12 -13.29 -9.86 17.13
N SER A 13 -13.52 -9.70 18.42
CA SER A 13 -12.47 -9.55 19.42
C SER A 13 -12.44 -10.76 20.35
N VAL A 14 -11.29 -11.38 20.49
CA VAL A 14 -11.07 -12.56 21.31
C VAL A 14 -10.17 -12.18 22.49
N THR A 15 -10.67 -12.38 23.71
CA THR A 15 -9.90 -12.26 24.94
C THR A 15 -9.85 -13.63 25.63
N PRO A 16 -8.94 -13.86 26.58
CA PRO A 16 -8.87 -15.14 27.28
C PRO A 16 -10.16 -15.54 28.03
N LYS A 17 -11.06 -14.59 28.29
CA LYS A 17 -12.28 -14.80 29.06
C LYS A 17 -13.57 -14.71 28.27
N HIS A 18 -13.57 -14.01 27.12
CA HIS A 18 -14.77 -13.84 26.29
C HIS A 18 -14.42 -13.54 24.84
N VAL A 19 -15.36 -13.85 23.98
CA VAL A 19 -15.35 -13.46 22.57
C VAL A 19 -16.51 -12.48 22.39
N SER A 20 -16.23 -11.34 21.78
CA SER A 20 -17.22 -10.36 21.37
C SER A 20 -17.16 -10.13 19.87
N GLY A 21 -18.29 -9.83 19.28
CA GLY A 21 -18.40 -9.52 17.86
C GLY A 21 -19.65 -8.69 17.60
N THR A 22 -19.65 -7.92 16.53
CA THR A 22 -20.78 -7.12 16.08
C THR A 22 -21.48 -7.83 14.92
N ILE A 23 -22.79 -7.98 15.03
CA ILE A 23 -23.62 -8.56 13.97
C ILE A 23 -24.31 -7.42 13.24
N TYR A 24 -24.03 -7.29 11.95
CA TYR A 24 -24.67 -6.31 11.07
C TYR A 24 -25.83 -6.96 10.36
N SER A 25 -26.96 -6.26 10.30
CA SER A 25 -28.10 -6.64 9.44
C SER A 25 -27.66 -6.63 7.97
N ILE A 26 -28.30 -7.46 7.15
CA ILE A 26 -28.11 -7.41 5.68
C ILE A 26 -28.45 -6.03 5.12
N GLU A 27 -29.31 -5.27 5.80
CA GLU A 27 -29.68 -3.90 5.42
C GLU A 27 -28.51 -2.91 5.53
N SER A 28 -27.47 -3.21 6.33
CA SER A 28 -26.28 -2.37 6.42
C SER A 28 -25.52 -2.27 5.09
N VAL A 29 -25.78 -3.16 4.13
CA VAL A 29 -25.26 -3.06 2.76
C VAL A 29 -25.81 -1.80 2.07
N PHE A 30 -26.99 -1.32 2.45
CA PHE A 30 -27.60 -0.11 1.90
C PHE A 30 -27.00 1.18 2.50
N ASP A 31 -26.30 1.08 3.63
CA ASP A 31 -25.54 2.19 4.23
C ASP A 31 -24.21 2.42 3.50
N THR A 32 -23.89 1.58 2.51
CA THR A 32 -22.70 1.75 1.70
C THR A 32 -22.83 2.99 0.81
N GLN A 33 -21.85 3.87 0.87
CA GLN A 33 -21.84 5.10 0.09
C GLN A 33 -21.93 4.79 -1.41
N VAL A 34 -22.98 5.25 -2.07
CA VAL A 34 -23.19 5.19 -3.52
C VAL A 34 -23.38 6.63 -4.03
N PRO A 35 -22.63 7.09 -5.01
CA PRO A 35 -21.70 6.32 -5.87
C PRO A 35 -20.35 6.03 -5.20
N ARG A 36 -19.73 4.94 -5.61
CA ARG A 36 -18.38 4.53 -5.17
C ARG A 36 -17.31 5.59 -5.49
N ILE A 37 -17.52 6.30 -6.58
CA ILE A 37 -16.64 7.38 -7.01
C ILE A 37 -17.21 8.69 -6.49
N ILE A 38 -16.48 9.32 -5.57
CA ILE A 38 -16.81 10.64 -5.06
C ILE A 38 -16.14 11.72 -5.91
N TYR A 39 -16.85 12.87 -6.00
CA TYR A 39 -16.29 14.03 -6.68
C TYR A 39 -15.28 14.73 -5.75
N GLN A 40 -14.00 14.42 -5.95
CA GLN A 40 -12.88 14.94 -5.15
C GLN A 40 -11.67 15.24 -6.02
N ALA A 41 -10.74 16.05 -5.51
CA ALA A 41 -9.52 16.41 -6.21
C ALA A 41 -8.58 15.22 -6.41
N GLU A 42 -8.53 14.32 -5.45
CA GLU A 42 -7.68 13.15 -5.44
C GLU A 42 -8.28 11.98 -6.23
N CYS A 43 -7.43 11.06 -6.65
CA CYS A 43 -7.86 9.86 -7.37
C CYS A 43 -8.62 8.89 -6.46
N ASN A 44 -9.76 8.41 -6.93
CA ASN A 44 -10.58 7.42 -6.22
C ASN A 44 -10.15 5.97 -6.44
N ASN A 45 -9.23 5.72 -7.36
CA ASN A 45 -8.82 4.35 -7.70
C ASN A 45 -7.84 3.80 -6.68
N THR A 46 -7.93 2.50 -6.46
CA THR A 46 -6.89 1.75 -5.75
C THR A 46 -5.70 1.56 -6.69
N LEU A 47 -4.48 1.78 -6.17
CA LEU A 47 -3.27 1.57 -6.95
C LEU A 47 -3.20 0.12 -7.46
N PHE A 48 -2.87 -0.04 -8.74
CA PHE A 48 -2.76 -1.32 -9.47
C PHE A 48 -4.09 -2.03 -9.75
N ASP A 49 -5.23 -1.42 -9.52
CA ASP A 49 -6.50 -1.98 -9.97
C ASP A 49 -6.67 -1.85 -11.50
N SER A 50 -7.72 -2.46 -12.04
CA SER A 50 -7.99 -2.47 -13.47
C SER A 50 -8.30 -1.09 -14.05
N VAL A 51 -8.86 -0.18 -13.25
CA VAL A 51 -9.20 1.19 -13.66
C VAL A 51 -7.97 2.08 -13.58
N CYS A 52 -7.18 1.99 -12.51
CA CYS A 52 -5.89 2.64 -12.41
C CYS A 52 -4.97 2.22 -13.56
N GLY A 53 -4.96 0.93 -13.88
CA GLY A 53 -4.21 0.34 -14.99
C GLY A 53 -2.70 0.51 -14.87
N ALA A 54 -2.17 0.98 -13.74
CA ALA A 54 -0.74 0.94 -13.46
C ALA A 54 -0.30 -0.51 -13.29
N GLN A 55 0.81 -0.87 -13.92
CA GLN A 55 1.34 -2.23 -13.79
C GLN A 55 1.90 -2.44 -12.39
N PHE A 56 1.50 -3.54 -11.74
CA PHE A 56 2.11 -3.94 -10.49
C PHE A 56 3.57 -4.30 -10.71
N ARG A 57 4.46 -3.57 -10.04
CA ARG A 57 5.89 -3.83 -10.04
C ARG A 57 6.42 -3.78 -8.61
N TYR A 58 7.44 -4.55 -8.35
CA TYR A 58 8.15 -4.52 -7.08
C TYR A 58 9.64 -4.67 -7.34
N ASN A 59 10.42 -4.07 -6.47
CA ASN A 59 11.85 -4.27 -6.39
C ASN A 59 12.16 -5.14 -5.17
N TYR A 60 13.36 -5.67 -5.09
CA TYR A 60 13.80 -6.41 -3.92
C TYR A 60 15.23 -6.05 -3.55
N GLY A 61 15.56 -6.27 -2.30
CA GLY A 61 16.91 -6.10 -1.81
C GLY A 61 17.18 -7.02 -0.63
N VAL A 62 18.43 -7.08 -0.21
CA VAL A 62 18.86 -7.85 0.94
C VAL A 62 18.85 -6.94 2.17
N VAL A 63 18.25 -7.40 3.25
CA VAL A 63 18.23 -6.68 4.52
C VAL A 63 19.62 -6.71 5.15
N VAL A 64 20.22 -5.55 5.32
CA VAL A 64 21.56 -5.39 5.93
C VAL A 64 21.51 -4.86 7.35
N GLY A 65 20.37 -4.31 7.77
CA GLY A 65 20.18 -3.83 9.14
C GLY A 65 18.71 -3.69 9.49
N ILE A 66 18.39 -3.88 10.76
CA ILE A 66 17.05 -3.71 11.31
C ILE A 66 17.19 -2.95 12.64
N SER A 67 16.37 -1.91 12.84
CA SER A 67 16.33 -1.10 14.05
C SER A 67 14.91 -0.66 14.38
N ASP A 68 14.73 0.11 15.45
CA ASP A 68 13.42 0.62 15.90
C ASP A 68 12.35 -0.49 16.03
N GLY A 69 12.70 -1.57 16.73
CA GLY A 69 11.75 -2.68 16.94
C GLY A 69 11.31 -3.40 15.66
N GLY A 70 12.09 -3.33 14.59
CA GLY A 70 11.80 -4.01 13.33
C GLY A 70 11.06 -3.14 12.29
N ARG A 71 10.83 -1.86 12.58
CA ARG A 71 10.16 -0.94 11.65
C ARG A 71 11.12 -0.22 10.71
N ASN A 72 12.35 0.02 11.16
CA ASN A 72 13.37 0.68 10.36
C ASN A 72 14.29 -0.38 9.77
N ILE A 73 14.26 -0.53 8.46
CA ILE A 73 14.94 -1.61 7.72
C ILE A 73 15.92 -0.98 6.74
N LEU A 74 17.18 -1.34 6.85
CA LEU A 74 18.21 -1.01 5.87
C LEU A 74 18.28 -2.13 4.85
N VAL A 75 18.12 -1.77 3.57
CA VAL A 75 18.10 -2.70 2.46
C VAL A 75 19.21 -2.37 1.49
N SER A 76 20.04 -3.34 1.14
CA SER A 76 20.97 -3.23 0.02
C SER A 76 20.30 -3.66 -1.27
N PHE A 77 20.33 -2.81 -2.29
CA PHE A 77 19.78 -3.12 -3.60
C PHE A 77 20.63 -4.16 -4.33
N ALA A 78 19.97 -5.09 -4.99
CA ALA A 78 20.62 -5.89 -6.00
C ALA A 78 20.96 -5.01 -7.21
N THR A 79 22.15 -5.21 -7.76
CA THR A 79 22.61 -4.47 -8.94
C THR A 79 21.60 -4.61 -10.10
N GLY A 80 21.24 -3.50 -10.72
CA GLY A 80 20.33 -3.49 -11.89
C GLY A 80 18.86 -3.28 -11.59
N GLN A 81 18.48 -2.96 -10.33
CA GLN A 81 17.10 -2.54 -10.04
C GLN A 81 16.94 -1.05 -10.28
N SER A 82 15.88 -0.73 -10.98
CA SER A 82 15.54 0.63 -11.36
C SER A 82 14.09 0.97 -10.96
N ASP A 83 13.78 2.26 -10.98
CA ASP A 83 12.40 2.73 -10.95
C ASP A 83 11.63 2.30 -12.22
N LEU A 84 10.40 2.74 -12.35
CA LEU A 84 9.57 2.44 -13.52
C LEU A 84 10.15 3.02 -14.84
N ASN A 85 11.07 3.97 -14.76
CA ASN A 85 11.68 4.67 -15.89
C ASN A 85 13.11 4.20 -16.19
N GLY A 86 13.60 3.18 -15.46
CA GLY A 86 14.95 2.65 -15.66
C GLY A 86 16.06 3.41 -14.92
N SER A 87 15.70 4.37 -14.07
CA SER A 87 16.62 5.16 -13.24
C SER A 87 16.72 4.62 -11.82
N ALA A 88 17.75 5.03 -11.09
CA ALA A 88 17.80 4.74 -9.64
C ALA A 88 16.59 5.39 -8.93
N PRO A 89 15.89 4.66 -8.06
CA PRO A 89 14.69 5.19 -7.42
C PRO A 89 15.01 6.44 -6.60
N ALA A 90 14.23 7.50 -6.81
CA ALA A 90 14.38 8.74 -6.06
C ALA A 90 13.97 8.58 -4.59
N ALA A 91 14.36 9.52 -3.72
CA ALA A 91 13.88 9.57 -2.35
C ALA A 91 12.35 9.54 -2.31
N ASN A 92 11.78 8.85 -1.33
CA ASN A 92 10.34 8.67 -1.16
C ASN A 92 9.62 7.91 -2.30
N TYR A 93 10.35 7.28 -3.22
CA TYR A 93 9.74 6.55 -4.32
C TYR A 93 8.81 5.43 -3.85
N TYR A 94 9.18 4.72 -2.76
CA TYR A 94 8.39 3.63 -2.20
C TYR A 94 7.46 4.05 -1.06
N THR A 95 7.49 5.31 -0.65
CA THR A 95 6.57 5.84 0.37
C THR A 95 5.12 5.64 -0.04
N LEU A 96 4.25 5.28 0.91
CA LEU A 96 2.86 4.83 0.70
C LEU A 96 2.74 3.52 -0.09
N GLY A 97 3.83 2.83 -0.35
CA GLY A 97 3.84 1.51 -0.95
C GLY A 97 3.83 0.40 0.10
N ASN A 98 4.10 -0.80 -0.34
CA ASN A 98 4.10 -1.97 0.53
C ASN A 98 5.45 -2.66 0.54
N ALA A 99 5.86 -3.15 1.72
CA ALA A 99 7.00 -4.03 1.90
C ALA A 99 6.58 -5.37 2.48
N TRP A 100 7.23 -6.46 2.06
CA TRP A 100 6.98 -7.81 2.58
C TRP A 100 8.23 -8.67 2.48
N LYS A 101 8.40 -9.59 3.43
CA LYS A 101 9.47 -10.57 3.37
C LYS A 101 9.29 -11.43 2.12
N ARG A 102 10.36 -11.58 1.34
CA ARG A 102 10.36 -12.47 0.19
C ARG A 102 10.62 -13.89 0.66
N LYS A 103 9.71 -14.79 0.34
CA LYS A 103 9.92 -16.21 0.43
C LYS A 103 10.34 -16.75 -0.92
N GLU A 104 11.34 -17.56 -0.95
CA GLU A 104 11.86 -18.16 -2.18
C GLU A 104 11.56 -19.67 -2.20
N THR A 105 11.26 -20.15 -3.39
CA THR A 105 11.23 -21.57 -3.68
C THR A 105 12.64 -22.17 -3.62
N ALA A 106 12.77 -23.47 -3.60
CA ALA A 106 14.07 -24.16 -3.67
C ALA A 106 14.91 -23.76 -4.90
N ALA A 107 14.27 -23.25 -5.95
CA ALA A 107 14.93 -22.73 -7.15
C ALA A 107 15.33 -21.24 -7.04
N GLY A 108 15.15 -20.59 -5.87
CA GLY A 108 15.46 -19.18 -5.67
C GLY A 108 14.46 -18.20 -6.32
N LEU A 109 13.31 -18.68 -6.79
CA LEU A 109 12.24 -17.85 -7.33
C LEU A 109 11.28 -17.40 -6.23
N PRO A 110 10.57 -16.28 -6.40
CA PRO A 110 9.54 -15.86 -5.46
C PRO A 110 8.46 -16.94 -5.33
N ASP A 111 8.09 -17.27 -4.09
CA ASP A 111 7.02 -18.23 -3.84
C ASP A 111 5.64 -17.52 -4.04
N PRO A 112 4.85 -17.92 -5.03
CA PRO A 112 3.55 -17.28 -5.30
C PRO A 112 2.49 -17.62 -4.23
N THR A 113 2.72 -18.67 -3.43
CA THR A 113 1.77 -19.16 -2.40
C THR A 113 2.04 -18.57 -1.02
N ASP A 114 3.12 -17.78 -0.87
CA ASP A 114 3.48 -17.16 0.40
C ASP A 114 2.38 -16.17 0.84
N PRO A 115 1.78 -16.33 2.04
CA PRO A 115 0.89 -15.34 2.59
C PRO A 115 1.66 -14.06 2.85
N LYS A 116 1.53 -13.12 1.94
CA LYS A 116 2.28 -11.86 1.96
C LYS A 116 1.83 -11.01 3.14
N SER A 117 2.65 -10.96 4.17
CA SER A 117 2.49 -10.05 5.29
C SER A 117 2.91 -8.64 4.86
N TYR A 118 2.07 -7.99 4.06
CA TYR A 118 2.32 -6.62 3.62
C TYR A 118 2.38 -5.65 4.80
N ARG A 119 3.34 -4.75 4.75
CA ARG A 119 3.44 -3.60 5.65
C ARG A 119 3.57 -2.33 4.81
N GLU A 120 2.77 -1.35 5.13
CA GLU A 120 2.85 -0.04 4.49
C GLU A 120 4.19 0.63 4.79
N ILE A 121 4.76 1.26 3.77
CA ILE A 121 5.99 2.02 3.84
C ILE A 121 5.65 3.47 4.15
N LEU A 122 6.01 3.93 5.34
CA LEU A 122 5.83 5.32 5.75
C LEU A 122 6.87 6.24 5.11
N TYR A 123 8.08 5.73 4.93
CA TYR A 123 9.19 6.50 4.40
C TYR A 123 10.19 5.59 3.69
N SER A 124 10.73 6.07 2.59
CA SER A 124 11.87 5.45 1.93
C SER A 124 12.91 6.51 1.61
N SER A 125 14.12 6.37 2.16
CA SER A 125 15.22 7.25 1.77
C SER A 125 15.73 6.84 0.40
N ASN A 126 16.35 7.79 -0.28
CA ASN A 126 17.30 7.46 -1.30
C ASN A 126 18.68 7.48 -0.66
N ASP A 127 19.43 6.43 -0.93
CA ASP A 127 20.88 6.43 -0.88
C ASP A 127 21.59 6.90 0.42
N LEU A 128 22.01 5.91 1.18
CA LEU A 128 23.06 6.07 2.16
C LEU A 128 24.44 5.67 1.53
N GLY A 129 24.75 6.21 0.35
CA GLY A 129 26.04 5.97 -0.34
C GLY A 129 25.99 4.99 -1.53
N GLY A 130 24.92 4.99 -2.36
CA GLY A 130 24.88 4.37 -3.70
C GLY A 130 24.32 2.97 -3.82
N SER A 131 24.12 2.22 -2.73
CA SER A 131 23.58 0.84 -2.82
C SER A 131 22.67 0.45 -1.67
N THR A 132 22.42 1.32 -0.71
CA THR A 132 21.55 1.02 0.43
C THR A 132 20.43 2.04 0.55
N MET A 133 19.26 1.57 0.91
CA MET A 133 18.07 2.38 1.15
C MET A 133 17.52 2.08 2.54
N GLN A 134 17.04 3.10 3.20
CA GLN A 134 16.29 2.96 4.44
C GLN A 134 14.79 2.88 4.10
N ILE A 135 14.13 1.87 4.62
CA ILE A 135 12.67 1.70 4.55
C ILE A 135 12.14 1.74 5.97
N VAL A 136 11.19 2.63 6.24
CA VAL A 136 10.46 2.68 7.50
C VAL A 136 9.05 2.19 7.27
N THR A 137 8.62 1.16 7.99
CA THR A 137 7.28 0.58 7.87
C THR A 137 6.39 0.97 9.04
N HIS A 138 5.07 0.96 8.81
CA HIS A 138 4.07 1.25 9.85
C HIS A 138 4.17 0.27 11.03
N ALA A 139 4.44 -1.01 10.75
CA ALA A 139 4.59 -2.05 11.76
C ALA A 139 5.72 -3.02 11.36
N PRO A 140 6.32 -3.74 12.31
CA PRO A 140 7.35 -4.73 12.02
C PRO A 140 6.88 -5.81 11.03
N ILE A 141 7.79 -6.25 10.17
CA ILE A 141 7.54 -7.40 9.30
C ILE A 141 7.92 -8.65 10.08
N ILE A 142 6.92 -9.50 10.33
CA ILE A 142 7.08 -10.69 11.19
C ILE A 142 8.10 -11.65 10.57
N GLY A 143 9.07 -12.06 11.39
CA GLY A 143 10.09 -13.03 11.00
C GLY A 143 11.14 -12.50 10.01
N LEU A 144 11.24 -11.20 9.83
CA LEU A 144 12.30 -10.58 9.03
C LEU A 144 13.60 -10.53 9.83
N ALA A 145 14.70 -10.98 9.22
CA ALA A 145 16.04 -10.95 9.80
C ALA A 145 17.05 -10.34 8.82
N VAL A 146 18.20 -9.93 9.34
CA VAL A 146 19.34 -9.50 8.51
C VAL A 146 19.77 -10.67 7.62
N GLY A 147 19.99 -10.39 6.34
CA GLY A 147 20.28 -11.40 5.31
C GLY A 147 19.06 -11.87 4.54
N ASP A 148 17.84 -11.64 5.05
CA ASP A 148 16.63 -11.96 4.31
C ASP A 148 16.44 -11.03 3.09
N LYS A 149 15.68 -11.50 2.10
CA LYS A 149 15.26 -10.66 0.98
C LYS A 149 13.93 -9.99 1.30
N LEU A 150 13.87 -8.69 1.05
CA LEU A 150 12.68 -7.86 1.20
C LEU A 150 12.21 -7.41 -0.17
N ASN A 151 10.95 -7.64 -0.47
CA ASN A 151 10.27 -7.04 -1.61
C ASN A 151 9.59 -5.74 -1.18
N PHE A 152 9.56 -4.77 -2.09
CA PHE A 152 8.86 -3.50 -1.87
C PHE A 152 8.32 -2.95 -3.18
N SER A 153 7.11 -2.40 -3.11
CA SER A 153 6.39 -1.81 -4.24
C SER A 153 6.24 -0.31 -4.06
N PRO A 154 6.21 0.46 -5.17
CA PRO A 154 5.97 1.90 -5.10
C PRO A 154 4.55 2.19 -4.61
N GLY A 155 4.39 3.29 -3.86
CA GLY A 155 3.10 3.80 -3.41
C GLY A 155 2.59 4.96 -4.25
N CYS A 156 1.32 5.33 -4.04
CA CYS A 156 0.66 6.44 -4.71
C CYS A 156 0.00 7.36 -3.68
N ASN A 157 0.19 8.66 -3.83
CA ASN A 157 -0.48 9.66 -3.00
C ASN A 157 -1.78 10.17 -3.61
N HIS A 158 -2.30 9.48 -4.62
CA HIS A 158 -3.55 9.79 -5.32
C HIS A 158 -3.58 11.15 -6.04
N SER A 159 -2.43 11.86 -6.17
CA SER A 159 -2.35 13.09 -6.94
C SER A 159 -2.19 12.83 -8.43
N VAL A 160 -2.63 13.79 -9.26
CA VAL A 160 -2.44 13.71 -10.72
C VAL A 160 -0.96 13.71 -11.09
N GLU A 161 -0.13 14.42 -10.36
CA GLU A 161 1.31 14.50 -10.56
C GLU A 161 1.97 13.13 -10.39
N HIS A 162 1.68 12.41 -9.30
CA HIS A 162 2.16 11.04 -9.09
C HIS A 162 1.66 10.09 -10.17
N CYS A 163 0.41 10.20 -10.58
CA CYS A 163 -0.16 9.36 -11.63
C CYS A 163 0.60 9.55 -12.97
N VAL A 164 0.94 10.79 -13.32
CA VAL A 164 1.63 11.12 -14.57
C VAL A 164 3.13 10.85 -14.49
N LEU A 165 3.81 11.43 -13.51
CA LEU A 165 5.27 11.41 -13.44
C LEU A 165 5.83 10.07 -12.97
N LYS A 166 5.17 9.43 -11.99
CA LYS A 166 5.66 8.20 -11.40
C LYS A 166 5.18 6.96 -12.13
N PHE A 167 3.93 6.93 -12.58
CA PHE A 167 3.32 5.76 -13.19
C PHE A 167 3.05 5.90 -14.68
N GLY A 168 3.17 7.10 -15.27
CA GLY A 168 2.90 7.36 -16.69
C GLY A 168 1.43 7.10 -17.09
N ARG A 169 0.47 7.21 -16.14
CA ARG A 169 -0.90 6.71 -16.30
C ARG A 169 -1.96 7.79 -16.10
N ARG A 170 -1.83 8.94 -16.77
CA ARG A 170 -2.83 10.01 -16.70
C ARG A 170 -4.26 9.54 -16.98
N GLN A 171 -4.43 8.59 -17.87
CA GLN A 171 -5.74 8.05 -18.24
C GLN A 171 -6.40 7.22 -17.10
N GLY A 172 -5.61 6.68 -16.18
CA GLY A 172 -6.10 5.96 -15.00
C GLY A 172 -6.43 6.88 -13.82
N PHE A 173 -6.23 8.19 -13.97
CA PHE A 173 -6.56 9.15 -12.91
C PHE A 173 -8.05 9.46 -12.91
N VAL A 174 -8.72 9.10 -11.83
CA VAL A 174 -10.15 9.35 -11.60
C VAL A 174 -10.31 10.28 -10.40
N GLY A 175 -9.98 11.53 -10.61
CA GLY A 175 -10.16 12.64 -9.68
C GLY A 175 -10.43 13.91 -10.47
N THR A 176 -10.81 14.97 -9.78
CA THR A 176 -11.10 16.28 -10.38
C THR A 176 -10.21 17.33 -9.75
N PRO A 177 -8.94 17.44 -10.21
CA PRO A 177 -7.92 18.26 -9.53
C PRO A 177 -8.22 19.78 -9.54
N LEU A 178 -9.22 20.19 -10.31
CA LEU A 178 -9.65 21.60 -10.40
C LEU A 178 -10.89 21.91 -9.56
N ILE A 179 -11.30 21.03 -8.66
CA ILE A 179 -12.38 21.35 -7.71
C ILE A 179 -11.88 22.46 -6.77
N PRO A 180 -12.60 23.57 -6.64
CA PRO A 180 -12.28 24.58 -5.63
C PRO A 180 -12.36 23.96 -4.22
N ASN A 181 -11.34 24.18 -3.39
CA ASN A 181 -11.35 23.75 -1.99
C ASN A 181 -12.40 24.47 -1.14
N ILE A 182 -12.94 25.57 -1.65
CA ILE A 182 -13.93 26.41 -1.01
C ILE A 182 -15.21 26.30 -1.84
N ASN A 183 -16.33 26.02 -1.19
CA ASN A 183 -17.63 26.05 -1.85
C ASN A 183 -18.06 27.51 -2.07
N PRO A 184 -18.01 28.05 -3.31
CA PRO A 184 -18.32 29.44 -3.57
C PRO A 184 -19.79 29.82 -3.27
N ILE A 185 -20.68 28.83 -3.16
CA ILE A 185 -22.10 29.06 -2.85
C ILE A 185 -22.28 29.32 -1.34
N VAL A 186 -21.43 28.74 -0.50
CA VAL A 186 -21.56 28.85 0.96
C VAL A 186 -20.80 30.06 1.51
N GLU A 187 -19.66 30.40 0.93
CA GLU A 187 -18.79 31.47 1.45
C GLU A 187 -19.01 32.84 0.78
N GLY A 188 -19.81 32.88 -0.28
CA GLY A 188 -20.07 34.13 -1.03
C GLY A 188 -18.79 34.67 -1.74
N PHE A 189 -18.98 35.40 -2.82
CA PHE A 189 -17.91 36.14 -3.46
C PHE A 189 -17.69 37.47 -2.73
#